data_94bc96f3653754fe07008886aadb81c8
#
_entry.id   94bc96f3653754fe07008886aadb81c8
#
_cell.length_a   1.000
_cell.length_b   1.000
_cell.length_c   1.000
_cell.angle_alpha   90.00
_cell.angle_beta   90.00
_cell.angle_gamma   90.00
#
_symmetry.space_group_name_H-M   'P 1'
#
loop_
_entity.id
_entity.type
_entity.pdbx_description
1 polymer ?
#
loop_
_entity_poly.entity_id
_entity_poly.type
_entity_poly.pdbx_seq_one_letter_code
_entity_poly.pdbx_strand_id
1 'polypeptide(L)'
;RSAEKLICNTYGKEQDYTQKTGVEFKKIYAPSHTDKHLSDRQTLWNEVEKSELKKNGEIKATAQLAREFEIAFPQELNQAQRQKMLDELCQKIVERHGVIADACIHAPHTASGSDERNYHAHILLTTRSINERGTLGKKTREFNDQGKQQVEHWRAQFAELCNRHLEQAGSLERVDHRSYKAQGSELEATQHEGSKVTQLRRQGIDTEISLKNDAVKARNAEKLASEQLIK
;
A
#
# COMPACT_ATOMS: atom_id res chain seq x y z
N ARG A 1 -1.23 4.84 11.01
CA ARG A 1 -0.31 5.06 9.90
C ARG A 1 0.33 6.46 9.92
N SER A 2 -0.44 7.52 10.20
CA SER A 2 -0.03 8.93 10.12
C SER A 2 0.79 9.47 11.30
N ALA A 3 1.07 8.66 12.33
CA ALA A 3 1.74 9.06 13.57
C ALA A 3 1.04 10.28 14.24
N GLU A 4 -0.27 10.23 14.32
CA GLU A 4 -1.11 11.28 14.90
C GLU A 4 -1.87 10.77 16.13
N LYS A 5 -2.40 11.71 16.88
CA LYS A 5 -3.32 11.48 17.98
C LYS A 5 -4.73 11.69 17.46
N LEU A 6 -5.58 10.69 17.55
CA LEU A 6 -6.92 10.69 17.01
C LEU A 6 -7.92 10.21 18.08
N ILE A 7 -9.11 10.79 18.09
CA ILE A 7 -10.18 10.41 19.00
C ILE A 7 -11.26 9.66 18.21
N CYS A 8 -11.56 8.44 18.64
CA CYS A 8 -12.70 7.69 18.14
C CYS A 8 -13.95 8.15 18.87
N ASN A 9 -14.87 8.80 18.17
CA ASN A 9 -16.09 9.34 18.78
C ASN A 9 -17.07 8.25 19.22
N THR A 10 -17.07 7.09 18.57
CA THR A 10 -17.97 5.97 18.90
C THR A 10 -17.70 5.41 20.29
N TYR A 11 -16.43 5.36 20.70
CA TYR A 11 -16.02 4.78 21.99
C TYR A 11 -15.47 5.81 22.96
N GLY A 12 -15.37 7.09 22.57
CA GLY A 12 -14.73 8.14 23.36
C GLY A 12 -13.25 7.84 23.66
N LYS A 13 -12.62 7.01 22.81
CA LYS A 13 -11.26 6.50 23.07
C LYS A 13 -10.25 7.28 22.23
N GLU A 14 -9.24 7.79 22.91
CA GLU A 14 -8.09 8.40 22.28
C GLU A 14 -7.08 7.33 21.84
N GLN A 15 -6.57 7.48 20.61
CA GLN A 15 -5.49 6.68 20.04
C GLN A 15 -4.29 7.60 19.77
N ASP A 16 -3.25 7.45 20.58
CA ASP A 16 -2.03 8.26 20.44
C ASP A 16 -0.92 7.43 19.77
N TYR A 17 -0.56 7.84 18.56
CA TYR A 17 0.51 7.23 17.77
C TYR A 17 1.66 8.21 17.52
N THR A 18 1.73 9.35 18.23
CA THR A 18 2.74 10.39 18.03
C THR A 18 4.17 9.90 18.30
N GLN A 19 4.33 8.85 19.09
CA GLN A 19 5.63 8.21 19.35
C GLN A 19 6.15 7.38 18.17
N LYS A 20 5.31 7.11 17.14
CA LYS A 20 5.76 6.40 15.95
C LYS A 20 6.55 7.32 15.03
N THR A 21 7.77 6.93 14.74
CA THR A 21 8.69 7.65 13.84
C THR A 21 8.63 7.09 12.42
N GLY A 22 9.30 7.77 11.50
CA GLY A 22 9.47 7.29 10.11
C GLY A 22 8.37 7.70 9.15
N VAL A 23 7.39 8.52 9.54
CA VAL A 23 6.44 9.11 8.60
C VAL A 23 7.13 10.21 7.80
N GLU A 24 7.39 9.96 6.52
CA GLU A 24 8.04 10.89 5.60
C GLU A 24 7.05 11.87 4.97
N PHE A 25 5.84 11.40 4.71
CA PHE A 25 4.79 12.18 4.05
C PHE A 25 3.41 11.65 4.42
N LYS A 26 2.40 12.52 4.46
CA LYS A 26 1.00 12.15 4.69
C LYS A 26 0.06 13.11 3.99
N LYS A 27 -0.97 12.59 3.32
CA LYS A 27 -1.95 13.41 2.60
C LYS A 27 -3.26 12.65 2.41
N ILE A 28 -4.36 13.38 2.42
CA ILE A 28 -5.69 12.90 2.05
C ILE A 28 -5.99 13.37 0.63
N TYR A 29 -6.41 12.44 -0.21
CA TYR A 29 -6.85 12.66 -1.59
C TYR A 29 -8.33 12.37 -1.69
N ALA A 30 -9.08 13.24 -2.33
CA ALA A 30 -10.52 13.13 -2.43
C ALA A 30 -11.03 13.66 -3.77
N PRO A 31 -12.21 13.21 -4.25
CA PRO A 31 -12.88 13.84 -5.37
C PRO A 31 -13.03 15.36 -5.18
N SER A 32 -12.94 16.13 -6.26
CA SER A 32 -12.89 17.59 -6.21
C SER A 32 -14.13 18.23 -5.55
N HIS A 33 -15.28 17.56 -5.58
CA HIS A 33 -16.53 17.98 -4.99
C HIS A 33 -16.74 17.52 -3.53
N THR A 34 -15.72 16.89 -2.92
CA THR A 34 -15.79 16.42 -1.53
C THR A 34 -15.90 17.60 -0.56
N ASP A 35 -16.77 17.49 0.44
CA ASP A 35 -16.90 18.49 1.49
C ASP A 35 -15.59 18.64 2.27
N LYS A 36 -15.18 19.87 2.51
CA LYS A 36 -13.88 20.20 3.12
C LYS A 36 -13.67 19.57 4.51
N HIS A 37 -14.75 19.33 5.28
CA HIS A 37 -14.62 18.70 6.61
C HIS A 37 -14.03 17.29 6.53
N LEU A 38 -14.19 16.56 5.40
CA LEU A 38 -13.62 15.25 5.18
C LEU A 38 -12.11 15.29 4.82
N SER A 39 -11.52 16.47 4.69
CA SER A 39 -10.07 16.64 4.55
C SER A 39 -9.32 16.58 5.89
N ASP A 40 -10.05 16.66 7.01
CA ASP A 40 -9.51 16.39 8.34
C ASP A 40 -9.55 14.89 8.64
N ARG A 41 -8.40 14.31 9.00
CA ARG A 41 -8.26 12.85 9.17
C ARG A 41 -9.13 12.30 10.27
N GLN A 42 -9.22 13.00 11.41
CA GLN A 42 -10.06 12.58 12.52
C GLN A 42 -11.53 12.59 12.14
N THR A 43 -11.97 13.65 11.52
CA THR A 43 -13.35 13.80 11.04
C THR A 43 -13.68 12.73 10.00
N LEU A 44 -12.81 12.53 9.02
CA LEU A 44 -12.98 11.52 7.97
C LEU A 44 -13.24 10.14 8.57
N TRP A 45 -12.34 9.66 9.43
CA TRP A 45 -12.46 8.29 9.95
C TRP A 45 -13.57 8.12 10.96
N ASN A 46 -13.94 9.17 11.70
CA ASN A 46 -15.14 9.16 12.55
C ASN A 46 -16.44 9.12 11.71
N GLU A 47 -16.54 9.84 10.61
CA GLU A 47 -17.70 9.77 9.70
C GLU A 47 -17.78 8.41 8.99
N VAL A 48 -16.64 7.84 8.60
CA VAL A 48 -16.59 6.47 8.05
C VAL A 48 -17.13 5.46 9.07
N GLU A 49 -16.65 5.51 10.30
CA GLU A 49 -17.10 4.61 11.38
C GLU A 49 -18.60 4.78 11.66
N LYS A 50 -19.06 6.02 11.79
CA LYS A 50 -20.48 6.36 11.98
C LYS A 50 -21.36 5.79 10.88
N SER A 51 -20.89 5.77 9.63
CA SER A 51 -21.62 5.20 8.49
C SER A 51 -21.86 3.67 8.61
N GLU A 52 -21.08 2.99 9.43
CA GLU A 52 -21.16 1.55 9.69
C GLU A 52 -21.88 1.22 11.01
N LEU A 53 -22.44 2.20 11.71
CA LEU A 53 -23.25 1.95 12.90
C LEU A 53 -24.65 1.46 12.54
N LYS A 54 -25.21 0.62 13.41
CA LYS A 54 -26.62 0.28 13.46
C LYS A 54 -27.42 1.43 14.09
N LYS A 55 -28.74 1.36 14.01
CA LYS A 55 -29.65 2.33 14.67
C LYS A 55 -29.47 2.40 16.20
N ASN A 56 -29.02 1.32 16.83
CA ASN A 56 -28.75 1.24 18.26
C ASN A 56 -27.32 1.72 18.65
N GLY A 57 -26.56 2.27 17.71
CA GLY A 57 -25.19 2.77 17.96
C GLY A 57 -24.08 1.71 17.93
N GLU A 58 -24.41 0.43 17.75
CA GLU A 58 -23.38 -0.61 17.64
C GLU A 58 -22.82 -0.69 16.22
N ILE A 59 -21.55 -1.09 16.09
CA ILE A 59 -20.96 -1.38 14.78
C ILE A 59 -21.61 -2.62 14.17
N LYS A 60 -21.93 -2.57 12.87
CA LYS A 60 -22.43 -3.73 12.14
C LYS A 60 -21.39 -4.86 12.14
N ALA A 61 -21.81 -6.10 12.33
CA ALA A 61 -20.91 -7.26 12.27
C ALA A 61 -20.17 -7.39 10.93
N THR A 62 -20.77 -6.86 9.85
CA THR A 62 -20.22 -6.82 8.50
C THR A 62 -19.55 -5.48 8.16
N ALA A 63 -19.24 -4.66 9.18
CA ALA A 63 -18.59 -3.38 8.96
C ALA A 63 -17.23 -3.56 8.30
N GLN A 64 -16.98 -2.74 7.31
CA GLN A 64 -15.70 -2.66 6.62
C GLN A 64 -15.37 -1.18 6.47
N LEU A 65 -14.47 -0.69 7.31
CA LEU A 65 -14.17 0.73 7.44
C LEU A 65 -13.22 1.21 6.34
N ALA A 66 -12.20 0.40 6.03
CA ALA A 66 -11.19 0.74 5.04
C ALA A 66 -10.79 -0.48 4.20
N ARG A 67 -10.19 -0.20 3.05
CA ARG A 67 -9.31 -1.10 2.29
C ARG A 67 -7.93 -0.48 2.28
N GLU A 68 -6.91 -1.32 2.31
CA GLU A 68 -5.53 -0.84 2.30
C GLU A 68 -4.82 -1.31 1.04
N PHE A 69 -4.11 -0.38 0.40
CA PHE A 69 -3.06 -0.66 -0.54
C PHE A 69 -1.74 -0.40 0.17
N GLU A 70 -0.86 -1.37 0.17
CA GLU A 70 0.51 -1.23 0.60
C GLU A 70 1.42 -1.38 -0.61
N ILE A 71 2.25 -0.38 -0.85
CA ILE A 71 3.14 -0.32 -2.01
C ILE A 71 4.57 -0.06 -1.55
N ALA A 72 5.54 -0.69 -2.21
CA ALA A 72 6.96 -0.41 -2.04
C ALA A 72 7.46 0.48 -3.18
N PHE A 73 8.18 1.54 -2.85
CA PHE A 73 8.79 2.41 -3.85
C PHE A 73 10.11 1.83 -4.37
N PRO A 74 10.43 2.04 -5.65
CA PRO A 74 11.78 1.82 -6.14
C PRO A 74 12.80 2.61 -5.31
N GLN A 75 13.91 1.96 -4.95
CA GLN A 75 14.96 2.55 -4.11
C GLN A 75 15.67 3.73 -4.79
N GLU A 76 15.65 3.76 -6.12
CA GLU A 76 16.25 4.79 -6.97
C GLU A 76 15.55 6.15 -6.85
N LEU A 77 14.32 6.16 -6.34
CA LEU A 77 13.53 7.38 -6.22
C LEU A 77 13.90 8.15 -4.95
N ASN A 78 14.17 9.44 -5.08
CA ASN A 78 14.31 10.34 -3.94
C ASN A 78 12.94 10.68 -3.32
N GLN A 79 12.95 11.40 -2.20
CA GLN A 79 11.74 11.78 -1.46
C GLN A 79 10.70 12.51 -2.33
N ALA A 80 11.12 13.51 -3.09
CA ALA A 80 10.21 14.29 -3.94
C ALA A 80 9.60 13.42 -5.06
N GLN A 81 10.37 12.50 -5.63
CA GLN A 81 9.92 11.57 -6.65
C GLN A 81 8.92 10.55 -6.07
N ARG A 82 9.17 10.02 -4.85
CA ARG A 82 8.22 9.15 -4.15
C ARG A 82 6.90 9.87 -3.88
N GLN A 83 6.94 11.13 -3.41
CA GLN A 83 5.73 11.93 -3.18
C GLN A 83 4.95 12.13 -4.48
N LYS A 84 5.62 12.53 -5.56
CA LYS A 84 4.99 12.72 -6.87
C LYS A 84 4.35 11.43 -7.37
N MET A 85 5.03 10.31 -7.24
CA MET A 85 4.51 9.00 -7.63
C MET A 85 3.27 8.62 -6.81
N LEU A 86 3.28 8.87 -5.49
CA LEU A 86 2.12 8.64 -4.62
C LEU A 86 0.95 9.55 -4.99
N ASP A 87 1.20 10.85 -5.26
CA ASP A 87 0.18 11.80 -5.71
C ASP A 87 -0.55 11.28 -6.96
N GLU A 88 0.20 10.84 -7.97
CA GLU A 88 -0.37 10.31 -9.20
C GLU A 88 -1.17 9.03 -8.99
N LEU A 89 -0.67 8.10 -8.17
CA LEU A 89 -1.38 6.86 -7.87
C LEU A 89 -2.69 7.12 -7.12
N CYS A 90 -2.63 7.92 -6.05
CA CYS A 90 -3.80 8.23 -5.25
C CYS A 90 -4.85 9.00 -6.05
N GLN A 91 -4.43 9.92 -6.93
CA GLN A 91 -5.34 10.66 -7.81
C GLN A 91 -6.08 9.70 -8.75
N LYS A 92 -5.37 8.77 -9.41
CA LYS A 92 -5.97 7.74 -10.27
C LYS A 92 -6.98 6.86 -9.51
N ILE A 93 -6.65 6.46 -8.25
CA ILE A 93 -7.55 5.66 -7.42
C ILE A 93 -8.83 6.44 -7.09
N VAL A 94 -8.68 7.68 -6.65
CA VAL A 94 -9.79 8.57 -6.29
C VAL A 94 -10.70 8.82 -7.49
N GLU A 95 -10.13 9.14 -8.66
CA GLU A 95 -10.90 9.38 -9.89
C GLU A 95 -11.66 8.14 -10.36
N ARG A 96 -11.02 6.97 -10.28
CA ARG A 96 -11.64 5.72 -10.74
C ARG A 96 -12.79 5.25 -9.84
N HIS A 97 -12.60 5.33 -8.52
CA HIS A 97 -13.51 4.69 -7.56
C HIS A 97 -14.40 5.68 -6.82
N GLY A 98 -14.13 6.99 -6.96
CA GLY A 98 -14.89 8.04 -6.27
C GLY A 98 -14.76 8.00 -4.74
N VAL A 99 -13.71 7.36 -4.22
CA VAL A 99 -13.44 7.20 -2.79
C VAL A 99 -12.45 8.24 -2.28
N ILE A 100 -12.28 8.34 -0.96
CA ILE A 100 -11.18 9.11 -0.35
C ILE A 100 -10.03 8.15 -0.06
N ALA A 101 -8.82 8.59 -0.34
CA ALA A 101 -7.58 7.89 -0.05
C ALA A 101 -6.76 8.67 0.99
N ASP A 102 -6.51 8.06 2.15
CA ASP A 102 -5.64 8.58 3.20
C ASP A 102 -4.29 7.86 3.11
N ALA A 103 -3.26 8.54 2.62
CA ALA A 103 -1.98 7.95 2.30
C ALA A 103 -0.85 8.49 3.19
N CYS A 104 0.07 7.59 3.55
CA CYS A 104 1.28 7.91 4.29
C CYS A 104 2.48 7.19 3.69
N ILE A 105 3.59 7.89 3.45
CA ILE A 105 4.89 7.30 3.12
C ILE A 105 5.67 7.07 4.40
N HIS A 106 6.21 5.89 4.54
CA HIS A 106 7.09 5.52 5.64
C HIS A 106 8.52 5.27 5.15
N ALA A 107 9.47 5.86 5.84
CA ALA A 107 10.87 5.51 5.72
C ALA A 107 11.14 4.15 6.38
N PRO A 108 12.20 3.44 5.96
CA PRO A 108 12.60 2.18 6.58
C PRO A 108 12.89 2.32 8.06
N HIS A 109 12.42 1.38 8.88
CA HIS A 109 12.72 1.35 10.31
C HIS A 109 13.96 0.46 10.56
N THR A 110 15.13 0.96 10.19
CA THR A 110 16.40 0.23 10.24
C THR A 110 16.79 -0.23 11.65
N ALA A 111 16.48 0.55 12.68
CA ALA A 111 16.70 0.16 14.08
C ALA A 111 15.98 -1.13 14.48
N SER A 112 14.88 -1.50 13.79
CA SER A 112 14.17 -2.78 13.99
C SER A 112 14.55 -3.84 12.96
N GLY A 113 15.63 -3.62 12.17
CA GLY A 113 16.15 -4.56 11.18
C GLY A 113 15.40 -4.56 9.84
N SER A 114 14.67 -3.50 9.51
CA SER A 114 14.14 -3.31 8.16
C SER A 114 15.28 -3.01 7.18
N ASP A 115 15.14 -3.50 5.94
CA ASP A 115 16.03 -3.11 4.83
C ASP A 115 15.95 -1.59 4.64
N GLU A 116 17.10 -0.92 4.54
CA GLU A 116 17.21 0.53 4.36
C GLU A 116 16.57 1.04 3.07
N ARG A 117 16.34 0.15 2.12
CA ARG A 117 15.68 0.43 0.82
C ARG A 117 14.16 0.38 0.89
N ASN A 118 13.58 -0.10 2.00
CA ASN A 118 12.16 -0.38 2.12
C ASN A 118 11.32 0.89 2.40
N TYR A 119 11.39 1.86 1.49
CA TYR A 119 10.42 2.95 1.46
C TYR A 119 9.09 2.43 0.95
N HIS A 120 8.02 2.67 1.70
CA HIS A 120 6.70 2.12 1.37
C HIS A 120 5.59 3.10 1.73
N ALA A 121 4.44 2.94 1.10
CA ALA A 121 3.27 3.71 1.46
C ALA A 121 2.10 2.81 1.85
N HIS A 122 1.37 3.26 2.86
CA HIS A 122 0.05 2.76 3.22
C HIS A 122 -1.00 3.72 2.69
N ILE A 123 -1.94 3.22 1.91
CA ILE A 123 -3.04 3.98 1.32
C ILE A 123 -4.35 3.37 1.81
N LEU A 124 -4.99 4.05 2.75
CA LEU A 124 -6.29 3.63 3.27
C LEU A 124 -7.41 4.26 2.43
N LEU A 125 -8.21 3.42 1.80
CA LEU A 125 -9.35 3.84 1.00
C LEU A 125 -10.63 3.73 1.81
N THR A 126 -11.49 4.74 1.75
CA THR A 126 -12.85 4.59 2.26
C THR A 126 -13.58 3.50 1.48
N THR A 127 -14.47 2.77 2.14
CA THR A 127 -15.30 1.76 1.48
C THR A 127 -16.54 2.34 0.81
N ARG A 128 -16.74 3.65 0.93
CA ARG A 128 -17.85 4.40 0.35
C ARG A 128 -17.35 5.45 -0.62
N SER A 129 -18.02 5.59 -1.74
CA SER A 129 -17.79 6.70 -2.67
C SER A 129 -18.37 8.00 -2.12
N ILE A 130 -17.87 9.12 -2.63
CA ILE A 130 -18.41 10.44 -2.35
C ILE A 130 -19.62 10.66 -3.27
N ASN A 131 -20.75 11.08 -2.69
CA ASN A 131 -21.96 11.41 -3.42
C ASN A 131 -21.93 12.84 -3.97
N GLU A 132 -22.94 13.21 -4.75
CA GLU A 132 -23.06 14.56 -5.36
C GLU A 132 -23.10 15.71 -4.35
N ARG A 133 -23.42 15.43 -3.07
CA ARG A 133 -23.41 16.43 -1.98
C ARG A 133 -22.04 16.55 -1.31
N GLY A 134 -21.02 15.83 -1.79
CA GLY A 134 -19.68 15.85 -1.21
C GLY A 134 -19.51 15.01 0.06
N THR A 135 -20.50 14.22 0.45
CA THR A 135 -20.46 13.36 1.66
C THR A 135 -20.31 11.88 1.32
N LEU A 136 -20.07 11.03 2.34
CA LEU A 136 -19.98 9.59 2.16
C LEU A 136 -21.31 9.02 1.64
N GLY A 137 -21.26 8.35 0.51
CA GLY A 137 -22.39 7.78 -0.20
C GLY A 137 -22.52 6.27 -0.01
N LYS A 138 -22.80 5.56 -1.11
CA LYS A 138 -22.97 4.11 -1.14
C LYS A 138 -21.62 3.39 -1.02
N LYS A 139 -21.65 2.15 -0.50
CA LYS A 139 -20.46 1.29 -0.52
C LYS A 139 -20.08 0.93 -1.95
N THR A 140 -18.80 1.05 -2.26
CA THR A 140 -18.22 0.51 -3.48
C THR A 140 -18.08 -1.00 -3.33
N ARG A 141 -18.52 -1.77 -4.32
CA ARG A 141 -18.50 -3.23 -4.28
C ARG A 141 -17.48 -3.85 -5.23
N GLU A 142 -16.85 -3.06 -6.07
CA GLU A 142 -15.93 -3.50 -7.11
C GLU A 142 -14.81 -4.41 -6.57
N PHE A 143 -14.21 -4.03 -5.44
CA PHE A 143 -13.18 -4.85 -4.80
C PHE A 143 -13.71 -6.14 -4.14
N ASN A 144 -15.00 -6.20 -3.85
CA ASN A 144 -15.63 -7.40 -3.31
C ASN A 144 -16.07 -8.33 -4.45
N ASP A 145 -16.74 -7.75 -5.45
CA ASP A 145 -17.40 -8.52 -6.52
C ASP A 145 -16.42 -8.87 -7.65
N GLN A 146 -15.37 -8.04 -7.86
CA GLN A 146 -14.37 -8.18 -8.91
C GLN A 146 -12.94 -8.09 -8.35
N GLY A 147 -12.71 -8.55 -7.13
CA GLY A 147 -11.45 -8.35 -6.41
C GLY A 147 -10.20 -8.76 -7.18
N LYS A 148 -10.21 -9.92 -7.85
CA LYS A 148 -9.09 -10.40 -8.66
C LYS A 148 -8.76 -9.44 -9.81
N GLN A 149 -9.76 -8.98 -10.55
CA GLN A 149 -9.58 -8.05 -11.67
C GLN A 149 -9.09 -6.68 -11.18
N GLN A 150 -9.61 -6.18 -10.05
CA GLN A 150 -9.15 -4.92 -9.48
C GLN A 150 -7.69 -5.00 -9.00
N VAL A 151 -7.31 -6.10 -8.34
CA VAL A 151 -5.92 -6.31 -7.92
C VAL A 151 -4.98 -6.38 -9.13
N GLU A 152 -5.34 -7.11 -10.18
CA GLU A 152 -4.55 -7.22 -11.40
C GLU A 152 -4.42 -5.86 -12.10
N HIS A 153 -5.52 -5.12 -12.21
CA HIS A 153 -5.53 -3.77 -12.77
C HIS A 153 -4.56 -2.84 -12.03
N TRP A 154 -4.65 -2.81 -10.69
CA TRP A 154 -3.81 -1.90 -9.88
C TRP A 154 -2.35 -2.33 -9.84
N ARG A 155 -2.05 -3.62 -9.92
CA ARG A 155 -0.67 -4.12 -10.10
C ARG A 155 -0.08 -3.65 -11.43
N ALA A 156 -0.83 -3.76 -12.53
CA ALA A 156 -0.40 -3.29 -13.84
C ALA A 156 -0.18 -1.77 -13.86
N GLN A 157 -1.14 -0.99 -13.33
CA GLN A 157 -1.04 0.46 -13.24
C GLN A 157 0.13 0.91 -12.37
N PHE A 158 0.39 0.20 -11.27
CA PHE A 158 1.51 0.51 -10.39
C PHE A 158 2.85 0.21 -11.05
N ALA A 159 2.99 -0.91 -11.75
CA ALA A 159 4.22 -1.24 -12.49
C ALA A 159 4.52 -0.23 -13.60
N GLU A 160 3.49 0.18 -14.36
CA GLU A 160 3.62 1.24 -15.37
C GLU A 160 4.08 2.57 -14.75
N LEU A 161 3.49 2.93 -13.61
CA LEU A 161 3.84 4.13 -12.87
C LEU A 161 5.29 4.08 -12.36
N CYS A 162 5.71 2.95 -11.76
CA CYS A 162 7.09 2.72 -11.35
C CYS A 162 8.07 2.92 -12.51
N ASN A 163 7.81 2.28 -13.65
CA ASN A 163 8.70 2.32 -14.81
C ASN A 163 8.84 3.74 -15.37
N ARG A 164 7.77 4.51 -15.42
CA ARG A 164 7.81 5.89 -15.87
C ARG A 164 8.60 6.78 -14.90
N HIS A 165 8.43 6.61 -13.59
CA HIS A 165 9.19 7.37 -12.60
C HIS A 165 10.67 6.97 -12.55
N LEU A 166 10.99 5.68 -12.74
CA LEU A 166 12.36 5.19 -12.87
C LEU A 166 13.04 5.80 -14.11
N GLU A 167 12.37 5.84 -15.24
CA GLU A 167 12.88 6.48 -16.45
C GLU A 167 13.13 7.97 -16.25
N GLN A 168 12.20 8.69 -15.61
CA GLN A 168 12.37 10.11 -15.27
C GLN A 168 13.52 10.36 -14.29
N ALA A 169 13.83 9.38 -13.46
CA ALA A 169 14.99 9.40 -12.55
C ALA A 169 16.31 9.00 -13.23
N GLY A 170 16.28 8.64 -14.51
CA GLY A 170 17.46 8.17 -15.26
C GLY A 170 17.88 6.74 -14.94
N SER A 171 17.03 5.95 -14.29
CA SER A 171 17.29 4.54 -14.00
C SER A 171 16.93 3.64 -15.17
N LEU A 172 17.75 2.60 -15.37
CA LEU A 172 17.50 1.53 -16.34
C LEU A 172 16.66 0.38 -15.74
N GLU A 173 16.47 0.38 -14.40
CA GLU A 173 15.67 -0.63 -13.73
C GLU A 173 14.22 -0.59 -14.17
N ARG A 174 13.62 -1.78 -14.27
CA ARG A 174 12.21 -1.93 -14.65
C ARG A 174 11.54 -2.98 -13.79
N VAL A 175 10.25 -2.79 -13.51
CA VAL A 175 9.41 -3.72 -12.78
C VAL A 175 8.30 -4.27 -13.68
N ASP A 176 7.93 -5.52 -13.46
CA ASP A 176 6.82 -6.20 -14.15
C ASP A 176 5.90 -6.82 -13.08
N HIS A 177 4.60 -6.53 -13.17
CA HIS A 177 3.60 -7.04 -12.23
C HIS A 177 3.24 -8.51 -12.45
N ARG A 178 3.58 -9.08 -13.61
CA ARG A 178 3.27 -10.45 -13.99
C ARG A 178 4.20 -11.43 -13.26
N SER A 179 3.73 -12.65 -13.06
CA SER A 179 4.59 -13.73 -12.57
C SER A 179 5.72 -14.05 -13.57
N TYR A 180 6.86 -14.55 -13.12
CA TYR A 180 7.96 -15.00 -13.99
C TYR A 180 7.48 -15.92 -15.12
N LYS A 181 6.57 -16.87 -14.80
CA LYS A 181 5.97 -17.74 -15.80
C LYS A 181 5.20 -16.97 -16.88
N ALA A 182 4.44 -15.95 -16.50
CA ALA A 182 3.68 -15.13 -17.46
C ALA A 182 4.58 -14.18 -18.27
N GLN A 183 5.77 -13.88 -17.76
CA GLN A 183 6.81 -13.14 -18.47
C GLN A 183 7.61 -14.03 -19.44
N GLY A 184 7.42 -15.34 -19.41
CA GLY A 184 8.26 -16.29 -20.15
C GLY A 184 9.67 -16.48 -19.57
N SER A 185 9.90 -16.05 -18.33
CA SER A 185 11.18 -16.16 -17.63
C SER A 185 11.33 -17.54 -16.99
N GLU A 186 12.54 -18.07 -17.02
CA GLU A 186 12.91 -19.31 -16.33
C GLU A 186 13.20 -19.12 -14.84
N LEU A 187 13.12 -17.89 -14.33
CA LEU A 187 13.33 -17.60 -12.91
C LEU A 187 12.19 -18.19 -12.07
N GLU A 188 12.57 -18.64 -10.87
CA GLU A 188 11.66 -19.22 -9.89
C GLU A 188 11.18 -18.15 -8.91
N ALA A 189 9.89 -18.18 -8.54
CA ALA A 189 9.33 -17.29 -7.55
C ALA A 189 9.65 -17.78 -6.12
N THR A 190 9.99 -16.84 -5.23
CA THR A 190 10.07 -17.09 -3.79
C THR A 190 8.68 -17.10 -3.16
N GLN A 191 8.55 -17.72 -1.99
CA GLN A 191 7.33 -17.66 -1.18
C GLN A 191 7.38 -16.49 -0.21
N HIS A 192 6.24 -15.86 0.04
CA HIS A 192 6.15 -14.80 1.05
C HIS A 192 6.44 -15.36 2.45
N GLU A 193 7.42 -14.79 3.13
CA GLU A 193 7.86 -15.26 4.45
C GLU A 193 6.94 -14.82 5.60
N GLY A 194 6.25 -13.70 5.45
CA GLY A 194 5.43 -13.10 6.50
C GLY A 194 6.27 -12.55 7.68
N SER A 195 5.61 -11.83 8.58
CA SER A 195 6.28 -11.12 9.68
C SER A 195 7.00 -12.07 10.67
N LYS A 196 6.40 -13.22 10.96
CA LYS A 196 6.96 -14.20 11.91
C LYS A 196 8.26 -14.82 11.40
N VAL A 197 8.29 -15.27 10.16
CA VAL A 197 9.50 -15.87 9.55
C VAL A 197 10.58 -14.80 9.40
N THR A 198 10.22 -13.59 8.96
CA THR A 198 11.15 -12.47 8.87
C THR A 198 11.77 -12.14 10.24
N GLN A 199 11.00 -12.19 11.33
CA GLN A 199 11.49 -11.96 12.67
C GLN A 199 12.47 -13.06 13.11
N LEU A 200 12.15 -14.33 12.87
CA LEU A 200 13.04 -15.48 13.16
C LEU A 200 14.35 -15.36 12.39
N ARG A 201 14.29 -15.01 11.10
CA ARG A 201 15.47 -14.80 10.26
C ARG A 201 16.39 -13.69 10.80
N ARG A 202 15.84 -12.60 11.33
CA ARG A 202 16.60 -11.53 12.00
C ARG A 202 17.31 -12.01 13.27
N GLN A 203 16.80 -13.06 13.89
CA GLN A 203 17.42 -13.72 15.06
C GLN A 203 18.40 -14.82 14.68
N GLY A 204 18.67 -15.02 13.38
CA GLY A 204 19.54 -16.09 12.87
C GLY A 204 18.89 -17.46 12.89
N ILE A 205 17.56 -17.54 12.99
CA ILE A 205 16.80 -18.79 13.02
C ILE A 205 16.19 -19.04 11.64
N ASP A 206 16.66 -20.08 10.99
CA ASP A 206 16.12 -20.52 9.71
C ASP A 206 14.83 -21.33 9.88
N THR A 207 13.95 -21.15 8.90
CA THR A 207 12.72 -21.90 8.76
C THR A 207 12.72 -22.66 7.43
N GLU A 208 11.83 -23.63 7.27
CA GLU A 208 11.70 -24.35 6.00
C GLU A 208 11.45 -23.40 4.82
N ILE A 209 10.61 -22.37 5.02
CA ILE A 209 10.32 -21.36 3.98
C ILE A 209 11.55 -20.50 3.68
N SER A 210 12.31 -20.07 4.71
CA SER A 210 13.50 -19.26 4.49
C SER A 210 14.58 -20.00 3.74
N LEU A 211 14.83 -21.28 4.10
CA LEU A 211 15.79 -22.13 3.41
C LEU A 211 15.39 -22.42 1.96
N LYS A 212 14.10 -22.70 1.70
CA LYS A 212 13.58 -22.86 0.33
C LYS A 212 13.79 -21.61 -0.51
N ASN A 213 13.49 -20.43 0.08
CA ASN A 213 13.68 -19.16 -0.61
C ASN A 213 15.15 -18.89 -0.93
N ASP A 214 16.07 -19.23 -0.03
CA ASP A 214 17.50 -19.03 -0.26
C ASP A 214 18.00 -19.96 -1.37
N ALA A 215 17.54 -21.21 -1.41
CA ALA A 215 17.85 -22.12 -2.50
C ALA A 215 17.30 -21.61 -3.86
N VAL A 216 16.08 -21.04 -3.89
CA VAL A 216 15.51 -20.41 -5.10
C VAL A 216 16.36 -19.23 -5.54
N LYS A 217 16.76 -18.34 -4.61
CA LYS A 217 17.62 -17.18 -4.91
C LYS A 217 18.97 -17.60 -5.49
N ALA A 218 19.59 -18.66 -4.93
CA ALA A 218 20.87 -19.18 -5.44
C ALA A 218 20.72 -19.69 -6.89
N ARG A 219 19.70 -20.51 -7.18
CA ARG A 219 19.46 -21.00 -8.54
C ARG A 219 19.16 -19.87 -9.53
N ASN A 220 18.40 -18.87 -9.12
CA ASN A 220 18.13 -17.70 -9.95
C ASN A 220 19.39 -16.89 -10.25
N ALA A 221 20.28 -16.71 -9.26
CA ALA A 221 21.56 -16.03 -9.45
C ALA A 221 22.45 -16.77 -10.45
N GLU A 222 22.51 -18.11 -10.40
CA GLU A 222 23.24 -18.92 -11.37
C GLU A 222 22.69 -18.76 -12.80
N LYS A 223 21.35 -18.78 -12.97
CA LYS A 223 20.69 -18.56 -14.27
C LYS A 223 21.04 -17.20 -14.85
N LEU A 224 20.89 -16.14 -14.05
CA LEU A 224 21.20 -14.76 -14.48
C LEU A 224 22.68 -14.59 -14.86
N ALA A 225 23.61 -15.17 -14.08
CA ALA A 225 25.04 -15.14 -14.40
C ALA A 225 25.33 -15.86 -15.73
N SER A 226 24.67 -17.00 -16.00
CA SER A 226 24.83 -17.73 -17.24
C SER A 226 24.32 -16.96 -18.46
N GLU A 227 23.20 -16.26 -18.33
CA GLU A 227 22.64 -15.41 -19.39
C GLU A 227 23.55 -14.20 -19.74
N GLN A 228 24.28 -13.66 -18.73
CA GLN A 228 25.23 -12.55 -18.95
C GLN A 228 26.50 -12.99 -19.70
N LEU A 229 26.89 -14.25 -19.57
CA LEU A 229 28.06 -14.80 -20.27
C LEU A 229 27.80 -15.11 -21.74
N ILE A 230 26.53 -15.19 -22.16
CA ILE A 230 26.12 -15.53 -23.54
C ILE A 230 25.89 -14.26 -24.39
N LYS A 231 25.80 -13.10 -23.77
CA LYS A 231 25.66 -11.78 -24.43
C LYS A 231 27.00 -11.10 -24.63
#